data_1becc8955a360f488047c974ab8893d8
#
_entry.id   1becc8955a360f488047c974ab8893d8
#
_cell.length_a   1.000
_cell.length_b   1.000
_cell.length_c   1.000
_cell.angle_alpha   90.00
_cell.angle_beta   90.00
_cell.angle_gamma   90.00
#
_symmetry.space_group_name_H-M   'P 1'
#
loop_
_entity.id
_entity.type
_entity.pdbx_description
1 polymer ?
#
loop_
_entity_poly.entity_id
_entity_poly.type
_entity_poly.pdbx_seq_one_letter_code
_entity_poly.pdbx_strand_id
1 'polypeptide(L)'
;MNNSKVNWCPGCGNFSILKQIQSILPEIGVNKHKIVFVSGIGCSSRLPYYLDTYGIHGIHGRATSIATGIKLSKTNLSVWIITGDGDGLSIGVNHLLHLFRRNINVNILLFNNKIYGLTKGQYSPTSSLGVKTKSSPLGTIERPFNTLSLALGAGATFVARSIDINLKHLKKMLIASNNHIGTSFLEIYQNCNIFNNGVFDTFTKESLYLEQKKPLFFGKRNYKCILLYNNNIKIIINNNFLKKKIWIHDIYDINKAFFLSKLFYENKIFPCPFGVLYKRKIDTYDKFF
;
A
#
# COMPACT_ATOMS: atom_id res chain seq x y z
N MET A 1 -6.31 3.55 24.91
CA MET A 1 -6.63 4.42 23.75
C MET A 1 -6.32 5.86 24.15
N ASN A 2 -5.62 6.58 23.30
CA ASN A 2 -5.39 8.00 23.54
C ASN A 2 -6.72 8.76 23.39
N ASN A 3 -7.11 9.58 24.37
CA ASN A 3 -8.39 10.33 24.36
C ASN A 3 -8.37 11.54 23.42
N SER A 4 -7.39 11.65 22.53
CA SER A 4 -7.32 12.75 21.57
C SER A 4 -8.44 12.64 20.54
N LYS A 5 -9.19 13.74 20.35
CA LYS A 5 -10.22 13.83 19.32
C LYS A 5 -9.60 13.65 17.93
N VAL A 6 -10.11 12.69 17.17
CA VAL A 6 -9.63 12.43 15.81
C VAL A 6 -10.08 13.54 14.87
N ASN A 7 -9.13 14.25 14.26
CA ASN A 7 -9.37 15.42 13.40
C ASN A 7 -9.23 15.08 11.92
N TRP A 8 -9.98 14.10 11.44
CA TRP A 8 -10.21 13.83 10.02
C TRP A 8 -11.63 14.24 9.61
N CYS A 9 -11.84 14.42 8.32
CA CYS A 9 -13.20 14.69 7.79
C CYS A 9 -14.14 13.53 8.10
N PRO A 10 -15.41 13.77 8.46
CA PRO A 10 -16.39 12.72 8.63
C PRO A 10 -16.48 11.83 7.38
N GLY A 11 -16.47 10.50 7.55
CA GLY A 11 -16.51 9.54 6.44
C GLY A 11 -15.17 9.30 5.71
N CYS A 12 -14.07 9.89 6.18
CA CYS A 12 -12.75 9.65 5.61
C CYS A 12 -12.28 8.22 5.84
N GLY A 13 -11.72 7.58 4.80
CA GLY A 13 -11.19 6.21 4.87
C GLY A 13 -10.09 5.99 5.92
N ASN A 14 -9.43 7.07 6.37
CA ASN A 14 -8.43 7.00 7.44
C ASN A 14 -8.99 6.43 8.75
N PHE A 15 -10.28 6.64 9.05
CA PHE A 15 -10.91 6.06 10.24
C PHE A 15 -10.92 4.53 10.18
N SER A 16 -11.24 3.96 9.03
CA SER A 16 -11.23 2.51 8.82
C SER A 16 -9.83 1.93 9.01
N ILE A 17 -8.81 2.60 8.47
CA ILE A 17 -7.41 2.16 8.57
C ILE A 17 -6.94 2.26 10.03
N LEU A 18 -7.21 3.37 10.72
CA LEU A 18 -6.88 3.55 12.13
C LEU A 18 -7.49 2.42 12.99
N LYS A 19 -8.79 2.14 12.79
CA LYS A 19 -9.49 1.07 13.50
C LYS A 19 -8.81 -0.29 13.30
N GLN A 20 -8.37 -0.61 12.08
CA GLN A 20 -7.67 -1.88 11.82
C GLN A 20 -6.28 -1.90 12.46
N ILE A 21 -5.52 -0.82 12.40
CA ILE A 21 -4.22 -0.72 13.09
C ILE A 21 -4.41 -0.91 14.59
N GLN A 22 -5.36 -0.20 15.22
CA GLN A 22 -5.67 -0.36 16.65
C GLN A 22 -6.06 -1.80 17.00
N SER A 23 -6.79 -2.50 16.12
CA SER A 23 -7.20 -3.87 16.37
C SER A 23 -6.07 -4.89 16.31
N ILE A 24 -5.04 -4.65 15.48
CA ILE A 24 -3.92 -5.60 15.35
C ILE A 24 -2.82 -5.39 16.39
N LEU A 25 -2.67 -4.19 16.95
CA LEU A 25 -1.58 -3.90 17.89
C LEU A 25 -1.51 -4.87 19.08
N PRO A 26 -2.62 -5.28 19.72
CA PRO A 26 -2.59 -6.32 20.74
C PRO A 26 -2.25 -7.71 20.20
N GLU A 27 -2.62 -7.99 18.93
CA GLU A 27 -2.47 -9.32 18.32
C GLU A 27 -1.04 -9.61 17.82
N ILE A 28 -0.27 -8.57 17.48
CA ILE A 28 1.11 -8.74 16.98
C ILE A 28 2.11 -9.12 18.08
N GLY A 29 1.69 -9.16 19.34
CA GLY A 29 2.50 -9.65 20.45
C GLY A 29 3.72 -8.76 20.82
N VAL A 30 3.78 -7.53 20.31
CA VAL A 30 4.86 -6.58 20.60
C VAL A 30 4.42 -5.61 21.70
N ASN A 31 5.24 -5.46 22.74
CA ASN A 31 4.95 -4.49 23.79
C ASN A 31 4.83 -3.07 23.20
N LYS A 32 3.80 -2.32 23.59
CA LYS A 32 3.54 -0.97 23.10
C LYS A 32 4.73 -0.01 23.20
N HIS A 33 5.59 -0.19 24.20
CA HIS A 33 6.82 0.60 24.40
C HIS A 33 7.97 0.22 23.44
N LYS A 34 7.77 -0.81 22.62
CA LYS A 34 8.67 -1.17 21.51
C LYS A 34 8.11 -0.82 20.13
N ILE A 35 6.92 -0.23 20.07
CA ILE A 35 6.27 0.16 18.83
C ILE A 35 6.44 1.65 18.61
N VAL A 36 6.92 2.04 17.44
CA VAL A 36 7.11 3.43 17.04
C VAL A 36 6.45 3.68 15.71
N PHE A 37 5.54 4.65 15.66
CA PHE A 37 4.94 5.14 14.42
C PHE A 37 5.65 6.43 13.99
N VAL A 38 6.18 6.44 12.77
CA VAL A 38 6.86 7.59 12.19
C VAL A 38 6.05 8.07 10.99
N SER A 39 5.71 9.35 10.95
CA SER A 39 4.96 9.92 9.84
C SER A 39 5.61 11.17 9.26
N GLY A 40 5.34 11.44 7.98
CA GLY A 40 5.68 12.70 7.32
C GLY A 40 4.56 13.74 7.47
N ILE A 41 4.12 14.35 6.36
CA ILE A 41 3.07 15.38 6.35
C ILE A 41 1.89 14.93 5.48
N GLY A 42 0.69 15.27 5.91
CA GLY A 42 -0.56 15.00 5.23
C GLY A 42 -1.65 14.48 6.16
N CYS A 43 -2.83 14.18 5.61
CA CYS A 43 -3.96 13.67 6.41
C CYS A 43 -3.61 12.34 7.10
N SER A 44 -3.00 11.40 6.39
CA SER A 44 -2.55 10.11 6.94
C SER A 44 -1.53 10.28 8.07
N SER A 45 -0.67 11.27 7.96
CA SER A 45 0.44 11.52 8.88
C SER A 45 0.01 11.95 10.28
N ARG A 46 -1.27 12.25 10.49
CA ARG A 46 -1.85 12.49 11.82
C ARG A 46 -2.07 11.21 12.64
N LEU A 47 -1.96 10.04 12.01
CA LEU A 47 -2.27 8.75 12.64
C LEU A 47 -1.50 8.51 13.95
N PRO A 48 -0.20 8.83 14.09
CA PRO A 48 0.53 8.61 15.34
C PRO A 48 -0.09 9.31 16.57
N TYR A 49 -0.79 10.44 16.39
CA TYR A 49 -1.47 11.15 17.48
C TYR A 49 -2.65 10.37 18.08
N TYR A 50 -3.16 9.35 17.37
CA TYR A 50 -4.37 8.61 17.75
C TYR A 50 -4.06 7.20 18.26
N LEU A 51 -2.77 6.90 18.47
CA LEU A 51 -2.29 5.62 18.99
C LEU A 51 -1.63 5.80 20.37
N ASP A 52 -1.76 4.80 21.22
CA ASP A 52 -1.10 4.73 22.52
C ASP A 52 0.23 3.97 22.40
N THR A 53 1.10 4.49 21.53
CA THR A 53 2.46 4.00 21.28
C THR A 53 3.41 5.19 21.14
N TYR A 54 4.70 4.97 20.97
CA TYR A 54 5.57 6.07 20.57
C TYR A 54 5.25 6.53 19.15
N GLY A 55 5.29 7.85 18.95
CA GLY A 55 5.00 8.47 17.65
C GLY A 55 5.93 9.64 17.35
N ILE A 56 6.34 9.75 16.10
CA ILE A 56 7.08 10.90 15.57
C ILE A 56 6.37 11.41 14.34
N HIS A 57 5.96 12.69 14.39
CA HIS A 57 5.44 13.41 13.23
C HIS A 57 6.56 14.32 12.71
N GLY A 58 7.17 13.92 11.62
CA GLY A 58 8.35 14.56 11.06
C GLY A 58 8.04 15.58 9.98
N ILE A 59 9.05 15.86 9.15
CA ILE A 59 8.98 16.80 8.03
C ILE A 59 8.47 16.07 6.78
N HIS A 60 7.88 16.83 5.85
CA HIS A 60 7.35 16.32 4.58
C HIS A 60 8.36 15.47 3.82
N GLY A 61 7.97 14.23 3.51
CA GLY A 61 8.78 13.25 2.78
C GLY A 61 9.99 12.70 3.54
N ARG A 62 10.06 12.86 4.87
CA ARG A 62 11.22 12.41 5.66
C ARG A 62 10.92 11.27 6.64
N ALA A 63 9.70 10.77 6.66
CA ALA A 63 9.33 9.65 7.54
C ALA A 63 10.25 8.44 7.37
N THR A 64 10.61 8.09 6.14
CA THR A 64 11.46 6.94 5.82
C THR A 64 12.91 7.11 6.30
N SER A 65 13.48 8.30 6.21
CA SER A 65 14.84 8.58 6.71
C SER A 65 14.88 8.62 8.22
N ILE A 66 13.89 9.23 8.87
CA ILE A 66 13.76 9.26 10.34
C ILE A 66 13.61 7.83 10.88
N ALA A 67 12.71 7.03 10.27
CA ALA A 67 12.48 5.65 10.65
C ALA A 67 13.73 4.77 10.47
N THR A 68 14.52 5.02 9.42
CA THR A 68 15.81 4.36 9.23
C THR A 68 16.76 4.64 10.39
N GLY A 69 16.92 5.90 10.79
CA GLY A 69 17.75 6.29 11.92
C GLY A 69 17.30 5.63 13.24
N ILE A 70 16.00 5.63 13.52
CA ILE A 70 15.41 5.00 14.70
C ILE A 70 15.69 3.49 14.70
N LYS A 71 15.46 2.81 13.58
CA LYS A 71 15.66 1.37 13.47
C LYS A 71 17.12 0.97 13.63
N LEU A 72 18.06 1.73 13.07
CA LEU A 72 19.49 1.47 13.20
C LEU A 72 20.02 1.78 14.60
N SER A 73 19.49 2.82 15.26
CA SER A 73 19.89 3.13 16.64
C SER A 73 19.34 2.13 17.67
N LYS A 74 18.21 1.47 17.38
CA LYS A 74 17.58 0.50 18.27
C LYS A 74 16.85 -0.59 17.49
N THR A 75 17.60 -1.63 17.11
CA THR A 75 17.16 -2.68 16.18
C THR A 75 15.99 -3.55 16.67
N ASN A 76 15.73 -3.57 17.99
CA ASN A 76 14.63 -4.34 18.58
C ASN A 76 13.26 -3.62 18.55
N LEU A 77 13.20 -2.39 18.01
CA LEU A 77 11.93 -1.67 17.85
C LEU A 77 11.13 -2.17 16.65
N SER A 78 9.81 -2.24 16.80
CA SER A 78 8.86 -2.40 15.71
C SER A 78 8.53 -1.01 15.16
N VAL A 79 9.09 -0.66 14.01
CA VAL A 79 8.96 0.67 13.41
C VAL A 79 7.97 0.63 12.26
N TRP A 80 6.97 1.51 12.33
CA TRP A 80 5.91 1.66 11.34
C TRP A 80 5.96 3.05 10.72
N ILE A 81 5.99 3.12 9.41
CA ILE A 81 6.03 4.36 8.65
C ILE A 81 4.64 4.63 8.07
N ILE A 82 4.08 5.79 8.38
CA ILE A 82 2.81 6.25 7.82
C ILE A 82 3.10 7.40 6.86
N THR A 83 2.75 7.20 5.61
CA THR A 83 2.94 8.23 4.58
C THR A 83 1.77 8.24 3.60
N GLY A 84 1.45 9.41 3.08
CA GLY A 84 0.52 9.56 1.96
C GLY A 84 1.25 9.42 0.62
N ASP A 85 0.51 9.24 -0.46
CA ASP A 85 1.05 9.19 -1.81
C ASP A 85 1.80 10.49 -2.18
N GLY A 86 1.25 11.65 -1.83
CA GLY A 86 1.93 12.93 -2.02
C GLY A 86 3.18 13.11 -1.15
N ASP A 87 3.18 12.59 0.08
CA ASP A 87 4.30 12.69 1.00
C ASP A 87 5.45 11.75 0.60
N GLY A 88 5.14 10.47 0.40
CA GLY A 88 6.14 9.44 0.15
C GLY A 88 6.66 9.40 -1.29
N LEU A 89 5.84 9.79 -2.27
CA LEU A 89 6.14 9.62 -3.70
C LEU A 89 6.49 10.93 -4.42
N SER A 90 6.36 12.10 -3.76
CA SER A 90 6.86 13.36 -4.27
C SER A 90 8.25 13.62 -3.67
N ILE A 91 8.35 14.55 -2.74
CA ILE A 91 9.64 14.92 -2.12
C ILE A 91 10.30 13.75 -1.33
N GLY A 92 9.50 12.75 -0.91
CA GLY A 92 9.97 11.59 -0.15
C GLY A 92 10.52 10.43 -0.98
N VAL A 93 10.32 10.41 -2.30
CA VAL A 93 10.58 9.23 -3.14
C VAL A 93 12.03 8.74 -3.04
N ASN A 94 13.00 9.63 -3.03
CA ASN A 94 14.42 9.27 -2.93
C ASN A 94 14.71 8.46 -1.66
N HIS A 95 14.20 8.91 -0.51
CA HIS A 95 14.40 8.23 0.76
C HIS A 95 13.67 6.87 0.81
N LEU A 96 12.49 6.79 0.18
CA LEU A 96 11.72 5.56 0.06
C LEU A 96 12.47 4.51 -0.75
N LEU A 97 13.04 4.88 -1.91
CA LEU A 97 13.84 3.98 -2.76
C LEU A 97 15.07 3.45 -2.03
N HIS A 98 15.79 4.33 -1.33
CA HIS A 98 16.97 3.92 -0.56
C HIS A 98 16.62 3.02 0.62
N LEU A 99 15.45 3.18 1.23
CA LEU A 99 14.98 2.30 2.29
C LEU A 99 14.67 0.90 1.75
N PHE A 100 13.99 0.79 0.60
CA PHE A 100 13.79 -0.50 -0.08
C PHE A 100 15.10 -1.19 -0.41
N ARG A 101 16.02 -0.47 -1.05
CA ARG A 101 17.34 -1.00 -1.44
C ARG A 101 18.13 -1.54 -0.24
N ARG A 102 18.04 -0.90 0.93
CA ARG A 102 18.72 -1.34 2.15
C ARG A 102 18.00 -2.47 2.87
N ASN A 103 16.77 -2.75 2.52
CA ASN A 103 15.94 -3.74 3.20
C ASN A 103 15.93 -3.56 4.74
N ILE A 104 15.71 -2.34 5.21
CA ILE A 104 15.57 -2.05 6.65
C ILE A 104 14.32 -2.74 7.17
N ASN A 105 14.40 -3.38 8.35
CA ASN A 105 13.25 -4.11 8.93
C ASN A 105 12.21 -3.14 9.53
N VAL A 106 11.35 -2.60 8.65
CA VAL A 106 10.28 -1.66 8.98
C VAL A 106 9.02 -1.92 8.16
N ASN A 107 7.88 -1.46 8.67
CA ASN A 107 6.60 -1.55 7.99
C ASN A 107 6.21 -0.20 7.37
N ILE A 108 6.01 -0.14 6.05
CA ILE A 108 5.57 1.06 5.35
C ILE A 108 4.11 0.91 4.98
N LEU A 109 3.27 1.81 5.47
CA LEU A 109 1.88 1.94 5.09
C LEU A 109 1.72 3.19 4.23
N LEU A 110 1.56 3.00 2.91
CA LEU A 110 1.28 4.08 1.97
C LEU A 110 -0.23 4.25 1.84
N PHE A 111 -0.76 5.34 2.36
CA PHE A 111 -2.17 5.72 2.20
C PHE A 111 -2.32 6.45 0.87
N ASN A 112 -2.82 5.75 -0.13
CA ASN A 112 -2.99 6.30 -1.47
C ASN A 112 -4.43 6.74 -1.68
N ASN A 113 -4.66 8.04 -1.78
CA ASN A 113 -5.96 8.64 -2.08
C ASN A 113 -5.96 9.45 -3.39
N LYS A 114 -4.83 9.45 -4.11
CA LYS A 114 -4.62 10.12 -5.39
C LYS A 114 -4.84 11.63 -5.35
N ILE A 115 -4.61 12.26 -4.19
CA ILE A 115 -4.77 13.70 -4.03
C ILE A 115 -4.02 14.22 -2.79
N TYR A 116 -3.56 15.48 -2.82
CA TYR A 116 -3.15 16.18 -1.61
C TYR A 116 -4.40 16.71 -0.88
N GLY A 117 -4.93 15.92 0.08
CA GLY A 117 -6.15 16.29 0.80
C GLY A 117 -5.95 17.39 1.83
N LEU A 118 -4.83 17.37 2.59
CA LEU A 118 -4.57 18.36 3.66
C LEU A 118 -4.49 19.79 3.13
N THR A 119 -3.92 20.00 1.96
CA THR A 119 -3.73 21.29 1.29
C THR A 119 -4.89 21.66 0.36
N LYS A 120 -6.02 20.95 0.48
CA LYS A 120 -7.31 21.25 -0.18
C LYS A 120 -7.38 20.87 -1.66
N GLY A 121 -6.73 19.78 -2.09
CA GLY A 121 -7.08 19.10 -3.33
C GLY A 121 -6.17 19.39 -4.53
N GLN A 122 -4.86 19.52 -4.34
CA GLN A 122 -3.89 19.48 -5.44
C GLN A 122 -3.68 18.04 -5.92
N TYR A 123 -3.33 17.88 -7.21
CA TYR A 123 -2.99 16.55 -7.72
C TYR A 123 -1.70 16.01 -7.07
N SER A 124 -1.67 14.71 -6.84
CA SER A 124 -0.55 13.98 -6.27
C SER A 124 0.18 13.17 -7.35
N PRO A 125 1.35 12.60 -7.07
CA PRO A 125 2.06 11.75 -8.02
C PRO A 125 1.28 10.51 -8.50
N THR A 126 0.21 10.13 -7.83
CA THR A 126 -0.66 9.01 -8.22
C THR A 126 -1.99 9.43 -8.83
N SER A 127 -2.24 10.73 -8.95
CA SER A 127 -3.44 11.28 -9.60
C SER A 127 -3.51 10.83 -11.06
N SER A 128 -4.71 10.49 -11.51
CA SER A 128 -4.91 10.03 -12.89
C SER A 128 -4.69 11.17 -13.89
N LEU A 129 -4.23 10.81 -15.09
CA LEU A 129 -4.06 11.75 -16.20
C LEU A 129 -5.38 12.51 -16.47
N GLY A 130 -5.31 13.80 -16.72
CA GLY A 130 -6.45 14.66 -17.03
C GLY A 130 -7.29 15.11 -15.82
N VAL A 131 -6.91 14.76 -14.59
CA VAL A 131 -7.64 15.19 -13.39
C VAL A 131 -7.51 16.70 -13.23
N LYS A 132 -8.66 17.39 -13.18
CA LYS A 132 -8.73 18.83 -12.94
C LYS A 132 -8.73 19.14 -11.46
N THR A 133 -7.85 20.02 -11.04
CA THR A 133 -7.76 20.54 -9.68
C THR A 133 -7.58 22.04 -9.70
N LYS A 134 -7.62 22.71 -8.54
CA LYS A 134 -7.35 24.16 -8.46
C LYS A 134 -5.96 24.54 -8.98
N SER A 135 -4.97 23.67 -8.78
CA SER A 135 -3.59 23.88 -9.27
C SER A 135 -3.35 23.36 -10.69
N SER A 136 -4.28 22.63 -11.27
CA SER A 136 -4.22 22.14 -12.65
C SER A 136 -5.60 22.25 -13.33
N PRO A 137 -6.06 23.46 -13.66
CA PRO A 137 -7.41 23.69 -14.18
C PRO A 137 -7.64 23.07 -15.56
N LEU A 138 -6.60 22.91 -16.37
CA LEU A 138 -6.64 22.25 -17.68
C LEU A 138 -6.54 20.73 -17.58
N GLY A 139 -6.29 20.20 -16.38
CA GLY A 139 -6.04 18.79 -16.10
C GLY A 139 -4.56 18.45 -15.99
N THR A 140 -4.28 17.35 -15.29
CA THR A 140 -2.91 16.85 -15.12
C THR A 140 -2.40 16.24 -16.42
N ILE A 141 -1.16 16.54 -16.81
CA ILE A 141 -0.48 15.98 -17.98
C ILE A 141 0.55 14.90 -17.60
N GLU A 142 0.84 14.75 -16.31
CA GLU A 142 1.78 13.77 -15.80
C GLU A 142 1.12 12.39 -15.67
N ARG A 143 1.88 11.35 -16.02
CA ARG A 143 1.43 9.97 -15.82
C ARG A 143 1.57 9.58 -14.36
N PRO A 144 0.55 8.94 -13.76
CA PRO A 144 0.61 8.52 -12.37
C PRO A 144 1.70 7.48 -12.12
N PHE A 145 2.35 7.55 -10.97
CA PHE A 145 3.24 6.49 -10.50
C PHE A 145 2.46 5.19 -10.27
N ASN A 146 3.01 4.09 -10.77
CA ASN A 146 2.64 2.76 -10.34
C ASN A 146 3.45 2.40 -9.10
N THR A 147 2.85 2.56 -7.94
CA THR A 147 3.47 2.42 -6.62
C THR A 147 4.06 1.04 -6.38
N LEU A 148 3.36 -0.02 -6.81
CA LEU A 148 3.81 -1.40 -6.65
C LEU A 148 4.99 -1.71 -7.56
N SER A 149 4.94 -1.28 -8.84
CA SER A 149 6.06 -1.45 -9.77
C SER A 149 7.29 -0.69 -9.29
N LEU A 150 7.10 0.51 -8.71
CA LEU A 150 8.18 1.30 -8.11
C LEU A 150 8.84 0.55 -6.95
N ALA A 151 8.03 0.01 -6.02
CA ALA A 151 8.53 -0.74 -4.88
C ALA A 151 9.27 -2.02 -5.31
N LEU A 152 8.72 -2.78 -6.26
CA LEU A 152 9.35 -3.98 -6.84
C LEU A 152 10.69 -3.61 -7.52
N GLY A 153 10.69 -2.56 -8.36
CA GLY A 153 11.90 -2.09 -9.07
C GLY A 153 13.00 -1.58 -8.15
N ALA A 154 12.62 -1.02 -6.99
CA ALA A 154 13.57 -0.60 -5.96
C ALA A 154 14.06 -1.73 -5.04
N GLY A 155 13.59 -2.96 -5.25
CA GLY A 155 14.03 -4.13 -4.50
C GLY A 155 13.31 -4.36 -3.17
N ALA A 156 12.09 -3.83 -2.98
CA ALA A 156 11.29 -4.13 -1.80
C ALA A 156 11.07 -5.64 -1.64
N THR A 157 11.23 -6.15 -0.42
CA THR A 157 11.18 -7.59 -0.14
C THR A 157 9.80 -8.10 0.23
N PHE A 158 8.84 -7.19 0.46
CA PHE A 158 7.42 -7.48 0.62
C PHE A 158 6.61 -6.35 -0.01
N VAL A 159 5.73 -6.71 -0.94
CA VAL A 159 4.88 -5.75 -1.65
C VAL A 159 3.44 -6.28 -1.64
N ALA A 160 2.53 -5.48 -1.09
CA ALA A 160 1.12 -5.83 -0.98
C ALA A 160 0.21 -4.61 -1.24
N ARG A 161 -1.06 -4.88 -1.56
CA ARG A 161 -2.11 -3.87 -1.67
C ARG A 161 -3.36 -4.28 -0.92
N SER A 162 -4.00 -3.29 -0.30
CA SER A 162 -5.32 -3.41 0.32
C SER A 162 -6.16 -2.16 0.07
N ILE A 163 -7.36 -2.11 0.65
CA ILE A 163 -8.29 -0.99 0.53
C ILE A 163 -9.03 -0.79 1.86
N ASP A 164 -9.37 0.44 2.17
CA ASP A 164 -9.99 0.89 3.43
C ASP A 164 -11.40 0.32 3.69
N ILE A 165 -12.16 0.01 2.63
CA ILE A 165 -13.53 -0.53 2.74
C ILE A 165 -13.57 -2.03 3.05
N ASN A 166 -12.50 -2.80 2.76
CA ASN A 166 -12.43 -4.23 3.07
C ASN A 166 -11.63 -4.47 4.35
N LEU A 167 -12.28 -4.29 5.50
CA LEU A 167 -11.65 -4.33 6.82
C LEU A 167 -10.97 -5.68 7.12
N LYS A 168 -11.62 -6.79 6.73
CA LYS A 168 -11.05 -8.15 6.95
C LYS A 168 -9.77 -8.35 6.14
N HIS A 169 -9.78 -7.94 4.87
CA HIS A 169 -8.61 -8.04 4.00
C HIS A 169 -7.49 -7.10 4.48
N LEU A 170 -7.83 -5.87 4.85
CA LEU A 170 -6.86 -4.90 5.37
C LEU A 170 -6.17 -5.43 6.64
N LYS A 171 -6.94 -5.97 7.59
CA LYS A 171 -6.38 -6.60 8.79
C LYS A 171 -5.39 -7.72 8.45
N LYS A 172 -5.76 -8.62 7.52
CA LYS A 172 -4.89 -9.71 7.05
C LYS A 172 -3.58 -9.18 6.45
N MET A 173 -3.64 -8.10 5.67
CA MET A 173 -2.46 -7.51 5.05
C MET A 173 -1.56 -6.79 6.05
N LEU A 174 -2.12 -6.10 7.03
CA LEU A 174 -1.36 -5.47 8.12
C LEU A 174 -0.58 -6.50 8.94
N ILE A 175 -1.23 -7.62 9.30
CA ILE A 175 -0.57 -8.73 10.00
C ILE A 175 0.53 -9.37 9.13
N ALA A 176 0.26 -9.57 7.83
CA ALA A 176 1.24 -10.14 6.90
C ALA A 176 2.46 -9.21 6.73
N SER A 177 2.24 -7.89 6.70
CA SER A 177 3.30 -6.86 6.71
C SER A 177 4.17 -6.98 7.95
N ASN A 178 3.55 -7.01 9.14
CA ASN A 178 4.26 -7.11 10.42
C ASN A 178 5.10 -8.39 10.54
N ASN A 179 4.60 -9.50 10.01
CA ASN A 179 5.26 -10.81 10.06
C ASN A 179 6.37 -10.96 9.01
N HIS A 180 6.63 -9.94 8.21
CA HIS A 180 7.75 -9.94 7.28
C HIS A 180 9.01 -9.39 7.97
N ILE A 181 10.14 -10.09 7.80
CA ILE A 181 11.44 -9.59 8.25
C ILE A 181 12.10 -8.91 7.06
N GLY A 182 12.25 -7.60 7.14
CA GLY A 182 12.73 -6.72 6.10
C GLY A 182 11.76 -5.57 5.83
N THR A 183 11.97 -4.83 4.75
CA THR A 183 11.09 -3.71 4.40
C THR A 183 9.78 -4.23 3.82
N SER A 184 8.69 -4.08 4.57
CA SER A 184 7.36 -4.35 4.04
C SER A 184 6.73 -3.06 3.49
N PHE A 185 6.16 -3.16 2.29
CA PHE A 185 5.42 -2.08 1.63
C PHE A 185 3.97 -2.50 1.41
N LEU A 186 3.06 -1.86 2.12
CA LEU A 186 1.62 -2.04 1.96
C LEU A 186 0.99 -0.74 1.45
N GLU A 187 0.57 -0.75 0.19
CA GLU A 187 -0.28 0.30 -0.36
C GLU A 187 -1.72 0.06 0.08
N ILE A 188 -2.34 1.08 0.64
CA ILE A 188 -3.73 1.05 1.08
C ILE A 188 -4.50 2.11 0.30
N TYR A 189 -5.40 1.69 -0.59
CA TYR A 189 -6.32 2.60 -1.25
C TYR A 189 -7.28 3.17 -0.21
N GLN A 190 -7.29 4.52 -0.12
CA GLN A 190 -8.01 5.27 0.89
C GLN A 190 -8.94 6.29 0.23
N ASN A 191 -10.23 6.22 0.51
CA ASN A 191 -11.19 7.17 -0.03
C ASN A 191 -11.10 8.53 0.66
N CYS A 192 -10.79 9.58 -0.10
CA CYS A 192 -10.91 10.96 0.35
C CYS A 192 -12.27 11.50 -0.07
N ASN A 193 -13.26 11.43 0.82
CA ASN A 193 -14.65 11.79 0.51
C ASN A 193 -14.89 13.28 0.24
N ILE A 194 -13.92 14.16 0.51
CA ILE A 194 -14.04 15.60 0.29
C ILE A 194 -13.44 16.03 -1.06
N PHE A 195 -12.24 15.55 -1.39
CA PHE A 195 -11.49 16.03 -2.55
C PHE A 195 -11.36 15.04 -3.69
N ASN A 196 -11.61 13.74 -3.45
CA ASN A 196 -11.47 12.68 -4.44
C ASN A 196 -12.38 11.49 -4.14
N ASN A 197 -13.65 11.75 -3.91
CA ASN A 197 -14.62 10.74 -3.53
C ASN A 197 -14.87 9.74 -4.68
N GLY A 198 -14.93 8.45 -4.32
CA GLY A 198 -15.23 7.37 -5.27
C GLY A 198 -14.13 7.05 -6.27
N VAL A 199 -12.93 7.61 -6.10
CA VAL A 199 -11.80 7.42 -7.05
C VAL A 199 -11.43 5.95 -7.24
N PHE A 200 -11.75 5.09 -6.28
CA PHE A 200 -11.48 3.66 -6.32
C PHE A 200 -12.69 2.79 -6.65
N ASP A 201 -13.86 3.35 -6.97
CA ASP A 201 -15.08 2.57 -7.24
C ASP A 201 -14.91 1.63 -8.43
N THR A 202 -14.22 2.09 -9.49
CA THR A 202 -13.90 1.25 -10.65
C THR A 202 -12.93 0.11 -10.31
N PHE A 203 -12.05 0.32 -9.34
CA PHE A 203 -11.06 -0.67 -8.88
C PHE A 203 -11.70 -1.78 -8.05
N THR A 204 -12.81 -1.48 -7.38
CA THR A 204 -13.51 -2.42 -6.50
C THR A 204 -14.57 -3.23 -7.23
N LYS A 205 -15.08 -2.76 -8.38
CA LYS A 205 -16.11 -3.48 -9.17
C LYS A 205 -15.64 -4.85 -9.62
N GLU A 206 -14.37 -4.97 -10.04
CA GLU A 206 -13.74 -6.23 -10.42
C GLU A 206 -12.41 -6.39 -9.67
N SER A 207 -12.49 -6.66 -8.37
CA SER A 207 -11.33 -6.92 -7.52
C SER A 207 -10.82 -8.34 -7.74
N LEU A 208 -9.49 -8.48 -7.77
CA LEU A 208 -8.80 -9.76 -7.78
C LEU A 208 -8.07 -9.93 -6.43
N TYR A 209 -8.61 -10.77 -5.55
CA TYR A 209 -7.95 -11.08 -4.29
C TYR A 209 -6.93 -12.19 -4.45
N LEU A 210 -5.66 -11.87 -4.18
CA LEU A 210 -4.53 -12.77 -4.36
C LEU A 210 -4.37 -13.69 -3.14
N GLU A 211 -4.32 -15.00 -3.39
CA GLU A 211 -3.99 -16.01 -2.39
C GLU A 211 -2.88 -16.91 -2.92
N GLN A 212 -1.87 -17.18 -2.09
CA GLN A 212 -0.73 -18.03 -2.48
C GLN A 212 -1.20 -19.41 -2.96
N LYS A 213 -0.66 -19.86 -4.09
CA LYS A 213 -0.97 -21.13 -4.76
C LYS A 213 -2.43 -21.30 -5.20
N LYS A 214 -3.18 -20.19 -5.28
CA LYS A 214 -4.55 -20.22 -5.80
C LYS A 214 -4.60 -19.68 -7.23
N PRO A 215 -5.51 -20.22 -8.07
CA PRO A 215 -5.76 -19.68 -9.40
C PRO A 215 -6.37 -18.28 -9.33
N LEU A 216 -6.04 -17.43 -10.31
CA LEU A 216 -6.52 -16.07 -10.39
C LEU A 216 -7.93 -16.01 -10.97
N PHE A 217 -8.93 -16.14 -10.11
CA PHE A 217 -10.34 -15.96 -10.42
C PHE A 217 -10.86 -14.61 -9.92
N PHE A 218 -11.79 -14.00 -10.65
CA PHE A 218 -12.44 -12.75 -10.27
C PHE A 218 -13.85 -12.60 -10.87
N GLY A 219 -14.53 -11.49 -10.51
CA GLY A 219 -15.90 -11.25 -10.91
C GLY A 219 -16.94 -11.99 -10.06
N LYS A 220 -18.23 -11.75 -10.34
CA LYS A 220 -19.31 -12.42 -9.61
C LYS A 220 -19.18 -13.94 -9.73
N ARG A 221 -19.20 -14.67 -8.60
CA ARG A 221 -19.07 -16.15 -8.54
C ARG A 221 -17.81 -16.69 -9.25
N ASN A 222 -16.73 -15.90 -9.36
CA ASN A 222 -15.47 -16.32 -9.99
C ASN A 222 -15.62 -16.80 -11.43
N TYR A 223 -16.50 -16.18 -12.21
CA TYR A 223 -16.77 -16.61 -13.60
C TYR A 223 -15.71 -16.16 -14.61
N LYS A 224 -14.76 -15.32 -14.18
CA LYS A 224 -13.61 -14.86 -14.98
C LYS A 224 -12.33 -15.41 -14.41
N CYS A 225 -11.35 -15.74 -15.26
CA CYS A 225 -10.00 -16.08 -14.81
C CYS A 225 -8.93 -15.42 -15.69
N ILE A 226 -7.74 -15.35 -15.14
CA ILE A 226 -6.56 -14.85 -15.85
C ILE A 226 -5.72 -16.04 -16.31
N LEU A 227 -5.37 -16.04 -17.59
CA LEU A 227 -4.38 -16.94 -18.18
C LEU A 227 -3.09 -16.19 -18.41
N LEU A 228 -1.98 -16.86 -18.14
CA LEU A 228 -0.65 -16.43 -18.57
C LEU A 228 -0.13 -17.44 -19.59
N TYR A 229 0.01 -17.01 -20.85
CA TYR A 229 0.50 -17.84 -21.94
C TYR A 229 1.51 -17.07 -22.78
N ASN A 230 2.74 -17.58 -22.90
CA ASN A 230 3.83 -16.95 -23.65
C ASN A 230 4.00 -15.45 -23.31
N ASN A 231 4.05 -15.11 -22.02
CA ASN A 231 4.13 -13.75 -21.50
C ASN A 231 2.95 -12.82 -21.88
N ASN A 232 1.88 -13.37 -22.46
CA ASN A 232 0.65 -12.65 -22.74
C ASN A 232 -0.40 -12.98 -21.68
N ILE A 233 -1.10 -11.95 -21.23
CA ILE A 233 -2.18 -12.07 -20.25
C ILE A 233 -3.51 -12.00 -20.99
N LYS A 234 -4.37 -12.99 -20.76
CA LYS A 234 -5.74 -13.04 -21.33
C LYS A 234 -6.76 -13.27 -20.23
N ILE A 235 -7.91 -12.60 -20.36
CA ILE A 235 -9.09 -12.89 -19.55
C ILE A 235 -9.94 -13.91 -20.30
N ILE A 236 -10.36 -14.96 -19.59
CA ILE A 236 -11.34 -15.90 -20.11
C ILE A 236 -12.59 -15.83 -19.25
N ILE A 237 -13.72 -15.77 -19.96
CA ILE A 237 -15.07 -15.83 -19.42
C ILE A 237 -15.60 -17.20 -19.80
N ASN A 238 -15.81 -18.11 -18.89
CA ASN A 238 -16.69 -19.26 -19.07
C ASN A 238 -16.47 -20.39 -18.03
N ASN A 239 -17.46 -21.27 -17.95
CA ASN A 239 -17.50 -22.44 -17.06
C ASN A 239 -16.58 -23.60 -17.48
N ASN A 240 -15.92 -23.56 -18.65
CA ASN A 240 -15.03 -24.60 -19.15
C ASN A 240 -13.54 -24.28 -18.88
N PHE A 241 -13.17 -24.14 -17.61
CA PHE A 241 -11.77 -23.91 -17.21
C PHE A 241 -10.87 -25.17 -17.25
N LEU A 242 -11.44 -26.34 -17.49
CA LEU A 242 -10.84 -27.68 -17.22
C LEU A 242 -9.62 -28.05 -18.09
N LYS A 243 -9.28 -27.26 -19.12
CA LYS A 243 -8.15 -27.60 -20.04
C LYS A 243 -7.15 -26.47 -20.26
N LYS A 244 -7.23 -25.35 -19.53
CA LYS A 244 -6.41 -24.16 -19.82
C LYS A 244 -5.45 -23.87 -18.68
N LYS A 245 -4.24 -23.39 -19.01
CA LYS A 245 -3.23 -22.98 -18.03
C LYS A 245 -3.67 -21.69 -17.31
N ILE A 246 -4.54 -21.83 -16.31
CA ILE A 246 -4.93 -20.71 -15.44
C ILE A 246 -3.70 -20.25 -14.68
N TRP A 247 -3.51 -18.95 -14.57
CA TRP A 247 -2.42 -18.40 -13.78
C TRP A 247 -2.62 -18.70 -12.30
N ILE A 248 -1.68 -19.44 -11.73
CA ILE A 248 -1.61 -19.71 -10.29
C ILE A 248 -0.72 -18.67 -9.66
N HIS A 249 -1.23 -17.99 -8.63
CA HIS A 249 -0.49 -16.96 -7.91
C HIS A 249 0.68 -17.55 -7.13
N ASP A 250 1.85 -16.92 -7.29
CA ASP A 250 3.05 -17.24 -6.53
C ASP A 250 3.71 -15.95 -6.03
N ILE A 251 3.67 -15.75 -4.71
CA ILE A 251 4.24 -14.55 -4.06
C ILE A 251 5.78 -14.49 -4.15
N TYR A 252 6.45 -15.56 -4.53
CA TYR A 252 7.91 -15.61 -4.63
C TYR A 252 8.42 -15.31 -6.05
N ASP A 253 7.52 -15.23 -7.03
CA ASP A 253 7.85 -14.96 -8.42
C ASP A 253 7.79 -13.45 -8.70
N ILE A 254 8.96 -12.81 -8.78
CA ILE A 254 9.09 -11.37 -9.02
C ILE A 254 8.53 -10.95 -10.39
N ASN A 255 8.68 -11.78 -11.42
CA ASN A 255 8.20 -11.47 -12.76
C ASN A 255 6.66 -11.43 -12.78
N LYS A 256 6.03 -12.43 -12.16
CA LYS A 256 4.56 -12.45 -11.99
C LYS A 256 4.08 -11.26 -11.16
N ALA A 257 4.81 -10.85 -10.13
CA ALA A 257 4.48 -9.67 -9.34
C ALA A 257 4.51 -8.38 -10.18
N PHE A 258 5.50 -8.22 -11.07
CA PHE A 258 5.55 -7.10 -12.00
C PHE A 258 4.36 -7.11 -12.97
N PHE A 259 3.99 -8.25 -13.53
CA PHE A 259 2.79 -8.36 -14.36
C PHE A 259 1.52 -7.95 -13.58
N LEU A 260 1.33 -8.49 -12.38
CA LEU A 260 0.19 -8.14 -11.54
C LEU A 260 0.16 -6.65 -11.19
N SER A 261 1.32 -6.04 -10.91
CA SER A 261 1.39 -4.61 -10.57
C SER A 261 0.93 -3.70 -11.70
N LYS A 262 1.06 -4.15 -12.96
CA LYS A 262 0.72 -3.38 -14.16
C LYS A 262 -0.70 -3.63 -14.68
N LEU A 263 -1.32 -4.79 -14.39
CA LEU A 263 -2.56 -5.24 -15.00
C LEU A 263 -3.61 -4.14 -15.16
N PHE A 264 -4.00 -3.50 -14.09
CA PHE A 264 -5.05 -2.49 -14.09
C PHE A 264 -4.56 -1.13 -14.63
N TYR A 265 -3.27 -0.83 -14.48
CA TYR A 265 -2.70 0.45 -14.93
C TYR A 265 -2.61 0.53 -16.47
N GLU A 266 -2.26 -0.58 -17.11
CA GLU A 266 -2.13 -0.64 -18.57
C GLU A 266 -3.49 -0.77 -19.26
N ASN A 267 -4.42 -1.51 -18.65
CA ASN A 267 -5.75 -1.69 -19.21
C ASN A 267 -6.79 -1.93 -18.11
N LYS A 268 -7.75 -1.01 -17.99
CA LYS A 268 -8.84 -1.06 -17.02
C LYS A 268 -9.85 -2.21 -17.20
N ILE A 269 -9.72 -2.99 -18.28
CA ILE A 269 -10.49 -4.24 -18.49
C ILE A 269 -10.00 -5.31 -17.50
N PHE A 270 -8.72 -5.28 -17.12
CA PHE A 270 -8.17 -6.20 -16.13
C PHE A 270 -8.58 -5.83 -14.71
N PRO A 271 -8.73 -6.82 -13.80
CA PRO A 271 -9.08 -6.55 -12.42
C PRO A 271 -7.93 -5.91 -11.67
N CYS A 272 -8.25 -5.11 -10.64
CA CYS A 272 -7.25 -4.59 -9.73
C CYS A 272 -6.83 -5.67 -8.71
N PRO A 273 -5.55 -6.04 -8.63
CA PRO A 273 -5.08 -7.04 -7.68
C PRO A 273 -4.94 -6.46 -6.27
N PHE A 274 -5.48 -7.19 -5.29
CA PHE A 274 -5.36 -6.94 -3.85
C PHE A 274 -4.78 -8.18 -3.17
N GLY A 275 -3.86 -8.01 -2.24
CA GLY A 275 -3.18 -9.07 -1.53
C GLY A 275 -1.67 -8.90 -1.58
N VAL A 276 -0.93 -9.94 -1.21
CA VAL A 276 0.52 -9.98 -1.31
C VAL A 276 0.90 -10.31 -2.73
N LEU A 277 1.55 -9.37 -3.42
CA LEU A 277 2.06 -9.59 -4.78
C LEU A 277 3.42 -10.28 -4.76
N TYR A 278 4.29 -9.87 -3.82
CA TYR A 278 5.65 -10.37 -3.72
C TYR A 278 6.13 -10.48 -2.29
N LYS A 279 6.90 -11.53 -2.01
CA LYS A 279 7.59 -11.74 -0.75
C LYS A 279 8.91 -12.46 -0.99
N ARG A 280 9.99 -11.94 -0.41
CA ARG A 280 11.32 -12.56 -0.45
C ARG A 280 11.98 -12.47 0.91
N LYS A 281 12.66 -13.51 1.33
CA LYS A 281 13.46 -13.51 2.56
C LYS A 281 14.92 -13.27 2.20
N ILE A 282 15.46 -12.17 2.66
CA ILE A 282 16.90 -11.83 2.58
C ILE A 282 17.29 -11.15 3.89
N ASP A 283 18.59 -11.09 4.18
CA ASP A 283 19.10 -10.40 5.35
C ASP A 283 18.76 -8.90 5.31
N THR A 284 18.49 -8.34 6.48
CA THR A 284 18.18 -6.93 6.66
C THR A 284 19.45 -6.14 6.98
N TYR A 285 19.50 -4.90 6.52
CA TYR A 285 20.65 -4.02 6.75
C TYR A 285 20.87 -3.76 8.26
N ASP A 286 19.81 -3.64 9.03
CA ASP A 286 19.84 -3.41 10.47
C ASP A 286 20.33 -4.63 11.29
N LYS A 287 20.52 -5.79 10.66
CA LYS A 287 21.13 -6.97 11.29
C LYS A 287 22.64 -6.79 11.54
N PHE A 288 23.27 -5.87 10.82
CA PHE A 288 24.71 -5.61 10.92
C PHE A 288 25.05 -4.48 11.92
N PHE A 289 24.06 -3.96 12.62
CA PHE A 289 24.15 -2.96 13.68
C PHE A 289 23.62 -3.51 15.00
#